data_796f69a825dd433d920207b02ecdefd0
#
_entry.id   796f69a825dd433d920207b02ecdefd0
#
_cell.length_a   1.000
_cell.length_b   1.000
_cell.length_c   1.000
_cell.angle_alpha   90.00
_cell.angle_beta   90.00
_cell.angle_gamma   90.00
#
_symmetry.space_group_name_H-M   'P 1'
#
loop_
_entity.id
_entity.type
_entity.pdbx_description
1 polymer ?
#
loop_
_entity_poly.entity_id
_entity_poly.type
_entity_poly.pdbx_seq_one_letter_code
_entity_poly.pdbx_strand_id
1 'polypeptide(L)'
;MPTEAELQKQWENLTFTDDFIFSRVMHDENICRQVVELILGVRIGKIHYLSAQDEHKTDLDSMRIIMDVFLRDENRIITVEMQTGHKKELPKRSRYYQSVADVSTTPTGAKYRNLPDNILIFICTFDPFLLGLPRYTFEFTCLETRHQLRLEDGALRIFLNTRTKALLDLDQKLQAFYHYLQKGVVESELARTISESITTLKNDSLERRHYMTWAVKMADARYDGYDEGYEKGISVGLERGLATGREEGITIGLEQGAYQKALETAKSFLSMGLEPEQVAQGTGLSLEVIQKLID
;
A
#
# COMPACT_ATOMS: atom_id res chain seq x y z
N MET A 1 -5.67 -1.99 -23.56
CA MET A 1 -7.09 -1.71 -23.29
C MET A 1 -7.88 -3.00 -23.29
N PRO A 2 -8.73 -3.27 -22.29
CA PRO A 2 -9.61 -4.43 -22.31
C PRO A 2 -10.68 -4.26 -23.41
N THR A 3 -11.02 -5.35 -24.06
CA THR A 3 -12.12 -5.40 -25.05
C THR A 3 -13.48 -5.38 -24.35
N GLU A 4 -14.53 -5.01 -25.09
CA GLU A 4 -15.90 -5.02 -24.54
C GLU A 4 -16.32 -6.43 -24.06
N ALA A 5 -15.93 -7.48 -24.76
CA ALA A 5 -16.19 -8.86 -24.37
C ALA A 5 -15.48 -9.26 -23.06
N GLU A 6 -14.25 -8.80 -22.85
CA GLU A 6 -13.50 -9.02 -21.61
C GLU A 6 -14.15 -8.27 -20.45
N LEU A 7 -14.56 -7.02 -20.65
CA LEU A 7 -15.26 -6.23 -19.63
C LEU A 7 -16.62 -6.87 -19.28
N GLN A 8 -17.37 -7.36 -20.26
CA GLN A 8 -18.62 -8.08 -20.03
C GLN A 8 -18.38 -9.33 -19.17
N LYS A 9 -17.38 -10.13 -19.51
CA LYS A 9 -17.00 -11.31 -18.71
C LYS A 9 -16.56 -10.95 -17.29
N GLN A 10 -15.82 -9.85 -17.14
CA GLN A 10 -15.46 -9.34 -15.81
C GLN A 10 -16.69 -8.97 -15.00
N TRP A 11 -17.62 -8.19 -15.58
CA TRP A 11 -18.88 -7.80 -14.95
C TRP A 11 -19.66 -9.00 -14.41
N GLU A 12 -19.81 -10.04 -15.19
CA GLU A 12 -20.52 -11.26 -14.79
C GLU A 12 -19.88 -11.98 -13.60
N ASN A 13 -18.56 -11.88 -13.47
CA ASN A 13 -17.80 -12.55 -12.41
C ASN A 13 -17.55 -11.69 -11.17
N LEU A 14 -17.94 -10.41 -11.15
CA LEU A 14 -17.77 -9.56 -9.98
C LEU A 14 -18.48 -10.15 -8.76
N THR A 15 -17.88 -9.99 -7.60
CA THR A 15 -18.35 -10.47 -6.30
C THR A 15 -18.44 -9.32 -5.31
N PHE A 16 -18.89 -9.56 -4.11
CA PHE A 16 -18.91 -8.53 -3.06
C PHE A 16 -17.52 -7.98 -2.71
N THR A 17 -16.46 -8.74 -2.96
CA THR A 17 -15.08 -8.31 -2.67
C THR A 17 -14.45 -7.44 -3.77
N ASP A 18 -15.15 -7.20 -4.87
CA ASP A 18 -14.71 -6.29 -5.92
C ASP A 18 -15.10 -4.84 -5.57
N ASP A 19 -14.15 -3.90 -5.66
CA ASP A 19 -14.30 -2.50 -5.22
C ASP A 19 -15.58 -1.85 -5.75
N PHE A 20 -15.92 -2.05 -7.04
CA PHE A 20 -17.12 -1.48 -7.66
C PHE A 20 -18.41 -2.02 -7.01
N ILE A 21 -18.52 -3.34 -6.88
CA ILE A 21 -19.71 -3.99 -6.28
C ILE A 21 -19.79 -3.65 -4.80
N PHE A 22 -18.67 -3.71 -4.08
CA PHE A 22 -18.61 -3.38 -2.65
C PHE A 22 -19.16 -1.97 -2.39
N SER A 23 -18.64 -0.97 -3.10
CA SER A 23 -19.10 0.40 -2.95
C SER A 23 -20.61 0.53 -3.23
N ARG A 24 -21.12 -0.09 -4.29
CA ARG A 24 -22.54 -0.01 -4.65
C ARG A 24 -23.45 -0.68 -3.62
N VAL A 25 -23.12 -1.90 -3.21
CA VAL A 25 -23.91 -2.66 -2.22
C VAL A 25 -23.89 -1.99 -0.86
N MET A 26 -22.74 -1.46 -0.44
CA MET A 26 -22.60 -0.77 0.85
C MET A 26 -23.28 0.61 0.90
N HIS A 27 -23.75 1.15 -0.22
CA HIS A 27 -24.61 2.32 -0.25
C HIS A 27 -26.09 2.00 0.11
N ASP A 28 -26.47 0.74 0.17
CA ASP A 28 -27.72 0.33 0.83
C ASP A 28 -27.56 0.45 2.35
N GLU A 29 -28.34 1.36 2.98
CA GLU A 29 -28.21 1.66 4.41
C GLU A 29 -28.43 0.43 5.29
N ASN A 30 -29.34 -0.47 4.91
CA ASN A 30 -29.65 -1.67 5.69
C ASN A 30 -28.49 -2.67 5.64
N ILE A 31 -27.91 -2.89 4.46
CA ILE A 31 -26.73 -3.77 4.29
C ILE A 31 -25.53 -3.16 5.03
N CYS A 32 -25.25 -1.90 4.80
CA CYS A 32 -24.14 -1.19 5.42
C CYS A 32 -24.21 -1.26 6.96
N ARG A 33 -25.38 -0.97 7.52
CA ARG A 33 -25.66 -1.09 8.97
C ARG A 33 -25.35 -2.48 9.48
N GLN A 34 -25.89 -3.51 8.84
CA GLN A 34 -25.69 -4.89 9.29
C GLN A 34 -24.21 -5.31 9.22
N VAL A 35 -23.50 -4.94 8.16
CA VAL A 35 -22.06 -5.24 8.02
C VAL A 35 -21.25 -4.53 9.09
N VAL A 36 -21.48 -3.23 9.30
CA VAL A 36 -20.74 -2.44 10.30
C VAL A 36 -21.04 -2.92 11.72
N GLU A 37 -22.31 -3.15 12.06
CA GLU A 37 -22.71 -3.67 13.37
C GLU A 37 -22.14 -5.07 13.63
N LEU A 38 -22.11 -5.93 12.61
CA LEU A 38 -21.51 -7.26 12.71
C LEU A 38 -20.01 -7.17 12.99
N ILE A 39 -19.30 -6.26 12.33
CA ILE A 39 -17.87 -6.09 12.53
C ILE A 39 -17.55 -5.44 13.87
N LEU A 40 -18.30 -4.42 14.27
CA LEU A 40 -18.04 -3.68 15.52
C LEU A 40 -18.58 -4.40 16.77
N GLY A 41 -19.56 -5.27 16.62
CA GLY A 41 -20.24 -5.93 17.74
C GLY A 41 -21.15 -5.00 18.54
N VAL A 42 -21.44 -3.80 18.01
CA VAL A 42 -22.30 -2.78 18.64
C VAL A 42 -23.27 -2.20 17.63
N ARG A 43 -24.41 -1.73 18.11
CA ARG A 43 -25.37 -1.05 17.24
C ARG A 43 -24.86 0.34 16.86
N ILE A 44 -25.18 0.75 15.63
CA ILE A 44 -24.89 2.10 15.13
C ILE A 44 -26.19 2.89 14.99
N GLY A 45 -26.08 4.20 15.18
CA GLY A 45 -27.21 5.15 15.06
C GLY A 45 -27.68 5.32 13.62
N LYS A 46 -28.34 6.43 13.32
CA LYS A 46 -28.75 6.78 11.96
C LYS A 46 -27.51 7.01 11.09
N ILE A 47 -27.45 6.35 9.94
CA ILE A 47 -26.35 6.49 9.00
C ILE A 47 -26.53 7.76 8.16
N HIS A 48 -25.46 8.54 8.06
CA HIS A 48 -25.32 9.63 7.12
C HIS A 48 -24.05 9.36 6.29
N TYR A 49 -24.23 9.06 5.01
CA TYR A 49 -23.10 8.92 4.10
C TYR A 49 -22.44 10.28 3.89
N LEU A 50 -21.12 10.30 3.96
CA LEU A 50 -20.30 11.47 3.76
C LEU A 50 -19.60 11.34 2.42
N SER A 51 -19.41 12.47 1.74
CA SER A 51 -18.55 12.53 0.56
C SER A 51 -17.21 13.12 0.98
N ALA A 52 -16.11 12.44 0.68
CA ALA A 52 -14.78 13.03 0.85
C ALA A 52 -14.54 14.23 -0.10
N GLN A 53 -15.50 14.50 -1.02
CA GLN A 53 -15.48 15.59 -1.98
C GLN A 53 -16.31 16.81 -1.56
N ASP A 54 -17.06 16.74 -0.45
CA ASP A 54 -17.81 17.91 0.04
C ASP A 54 -16.83 18.97 0.56
N GLU A 55 -16.48 19.83 -0.37
CA GLU A 55 -16.17 21.28 -0.36
C GLU A 55 -15.43 21.90 0.85
N HIS A 56 -14.54 21.23 1.50
CA HIS A 56 -13.49 21.99 2.18
C HIS A 56 -12.19 21.82 1.38
N LYS A 57 -11.99 22.79 0.46
CA LYS A 57 -10.71 23.09 -0.18
C LYS A 57 -9.63 23.18 0.89
N THR A 58 -9.05 22.05 1.24
CA THR A 58 -7.69 22.10 1.71
C THR A 58 -6.86 22.38 0.47
N ASP A 59 -6.22 23.52 0.41
CA ASP A 59 -5.23 23.97 -0.58
C ASP A 59 -3.96 23.08 -0.56
N LEU A 60 -4.14 21.80 -0.34
CA LEU A 60 -3.10 20.82 -0.40
C LEU A 60 -3.28 20.08 -1.71
N ASP A 61 -2.25 20.07 -2.53
CA ASP A 61 -1.94 19.08 -3.58
C ASP A 61 -1.90 17.65 -2.98
N SER A 62 -2.84 17.36 -2.08
CA SER A 62 -2.95 16.12 -1.36
C SER A 62 -3.57 15.06 -2.25
N MET A 63 -2.98 13.89 -2.25
CA MET A 63 -3.50 12.70 -2.92
C MET A 63 -5.02 12.62 -2.72
N ARG A 64 -5.77 12.67 -3.82
CA ARG A 64 -7.22 12.47 -3.79
C ARG A 64 -7.49 11.08 -3.22
N ILE A 65 -8.12 11.04 -2.05
CA ILE A 65 -8.60 9.80 -1.46
C ILE A 65 -10.06 9.64 -1.86
N ILE A 66 -10.36 8.52 -2.46
CA ILE A 66 -11.73 8.03 -2.63
C ILE A 66 -11.89 6.94 -1.59
N MET A 67 -12.81 7.14 -0.64
CA MET A 67 -13.18 6.13 0.37
C MET A 67 -14.33 5.29 -0.19
N ASP A 68 -14.25 3.97 -0.04
CA ASP A 68 -15.29 3.07 -0.55
C ASP A 68 -16.63 3.33 0.16
N VAL A 69 -16.57 3.43 1.48
CA VAL A 69 -17.71 3.77 2.32
C VAL A 69 -17.25 4.74 3.42
N PHE A 70 -17.82 5.91 3.43
CA PHE A 70 -17.54 6.92 4.44
C PHE A 70 -18.86 7.40 5.04
N LEU A 71 -19.06 7.15 6.31
CA LEU A 71 -20.33 7.43 7.00
C LEU A 71 -20.13 8.01 8.38
N ARG A 72 -21.15 8.68 8.87
CA ARG A 72 -21.25 9.17 10.24
C ARG A 72 -22.54 8.66 10.89
N ASP A 73 -22.45 8.22 12.13
CA ASP A 73 -23.59 8.13 13.02
C ASP A 73 -23.56 9.28 14.06
N GLU A 74 -24.32 9.20 15.14
CA GLU A 74 -24.43 10.29 16.10
C GLU A 74 -23.08 10.73 16.70
N ASN A 75 -22.19 9.77 17.01
CA ASN A 75 -20.96 10.01 17.75
C ASN A 75 -19.70 9.48 17.06
N ARG A 76 -19.84 8.82 15.91
CA ARG A 76 -18.74 8.11 15.24
C ARG A 76 -18.64 8.48 13.76
N ILE A 77 -17.42 8.55 13.29
CA ILE A 77 -17.08 8.51 11.88
C ILE A 77 -16.58 7.11 11.58
N ILE A 78 -17.15 6.47 10.57
CA ILE A 78 -16.80 5.10 10.22
C ILE A 78 -16.42 5.08 8.73
N THR A 79 -15.21 4.62 8.45
CA THR A 79 -14.73 4.36 7.09
C THR A 79 -14.59 2.85 6.92
N VAL A 80 -15.15 2.30 5.84
CA VAL A 80 -15.01 0.89 5.50
C VAL A 80 -14.41 0.77 4.11
N GLU A 81 -13.33 0.02 4.01
CA GLU A 81 -12.52 -0.14 2.80
C GLU A 81 -12.38 -1.61 2.43
N MET A 82 -12.59 -1.97 1.18
CA MET A 82 -12.25 -3.27 0.64
C MET A 82 -10.81 -3.28 0.12
N GLN A 83 -10.00 -4.26 0.52
CA GLN A 83 -8.62 -4.39 0.10
C GLN A 83 -8.36 -5.75 -0.53
N THR A 84 -8.18 -5.76 -1.85
CA THR A 84 -7.97 -6.99 -2.63
C THR A 84 -6.50 -7.30 -2.91
N GLY A 85 -5.61 -6.31 -2.78
CA GLY A 85 -4.17 -6.45 -3.01
C GLY A 85 -3.33 -6.15 -1.78
N HIS A 86 -2.31 -6.98 -1.52
CA HIS A 86 -1.37 -6.76 -0.42
C HIS A 86 -0.54 -5.49 -0.68
N LYS A 87 -0.69 -4.50 0.19
CA LYS A 87 0.08 -3.24 0.17
C LYS A 87 0.86 -3.10 1.47
N LYS A 88 2.19 -3.09 1.37
CA LYS A 88 3.09 -2.86 2.53
C LYS A 88 2.81 -1.55 3.27
N GLU A 89 2.19 -0.60 2.59
CA GLU A 89 1.90 0.74 3.11
C GLU A 89 0.57 0.83 3.86
N LEU A 90 -0.18 -0.26 3.97
CA LEU A 90 -1.52 -0.27 4.58
C LEU A 90 -1.57 0.36 5.98
N PRO A 91 -0.59 0.15 6.90
CA PRO A 91 -0.57 0.82 8.19
C PRO A 91 -0.42 2.35 8.08
N LYS A 92 0.43 2.84 7.18
CA LYS A 92 0.59 4.30 6.96
C LYS A 92 -0.62 4.89 6.27
N ARG A 93 -1.21 4.17 5.31
CA ARG A 93 -2.44 4.54 4.63
C ARG A 93 -3.60 4.65 5.62
N SER A 94 -3.72 3.72 6.57
CA SER A 94 -4.77 3.76 7.59
C SER A 94 -4.69 5.02 8.47
N ARG A 95 -3.47 5.43 8.86
CA ARG A 95 -3.26 6.67 9.59
C ARG A 95 -3.69 7.90 8.78
N TYR A 96 -3.31 7.94 7.49
CA TYR A 96 -3.65 9.04 6.61
C TYR A 96 -5.16 9.16 6.40
N TYR A 97 -5.86 8.04 6.20
CA TYR A 97 -7.32 8.00 6.05
C TYR A 97 -8.05 8.56 7.28
N GLN A 98 -7.64 8.17 8.48
CA GLN A 98 -8.22 8.73 9.70
C GLN A 98 -7.99 10.24 9.81
N SER A 99 -6.79 10.72 9.48
CA SER A 99 -6.50 12.16 9.52
C SER A 99 -7.37 12.94 8.53
N VAL A 100 -7.58 12.41 7.32
CA VAL A 100 -8.46 13.02 6.33
C VAL A 100 -9.92 13.01 6.80
N ALA A 101 -10.39 11.91 7.39
CA ALA A 101 -11.73 11.81 7.96
C ALA A 101 -11.96 12.86 9.06
N ASP A 102 -11.01 13.03 9.98
CA ASP A 102 -11.09 14.03 11.04
C ASP A 102 -11.14 15.46 10.46
N VAL A 103 -10.24 15.79 9.53
CA VAL A 103 -10.19 17.13 8.94
C VAL A 103 -11.45 17.44 8.11
N SER A 104 -11.93 16.47 7.32
CA SER A 104 -13.08 16.69 6.43
C SER A 104 -14.42 16.81 7.18
N THR A 105 -14.50 16.27 8.42
CA THR A 105 -15.74 16.25 9.20
C THR A 105 -15.77 17.22 10.37
N THR A 106 -14.64 17.88 10.67
CA THR A 106 -14.51 18.80 11.80
C THR A 106 -14.72 20.23 11.35
N PRO A 107 -15.81 20.92 11.77
CA PRO A 107 -16.05 22.31 11.43
C PRO A 107 -14.97 23.24 11.99
N THR A 108 -14.69 24.32 11.28
CA THR A 108 -13.80 25.39 11.79
C THR A 108 -14.28 25.92 13.13
N GLY A 109 -13.39 25.94 14.13
CA GLY A 109 -13.71 26.40 15.50
C GLY A 109 -14.34 25.34 16.39
N ALA A 110 -14.49 24.10 15.92
CA ALA A 110 -14.92 22.98 16.77
C ALA A 110 -13.98 22.77 17.96
N LYS A 111 -14.55 22.37 19.10
CA LYS A 111 -13.73 22.02 20.28
C LYS A 111 -13.28 20.55 20.17
N TYR A 112 -12.03 20.26 20.45
CA TYR A 112 -11.47 18.90 20.37
C TYR A 112 -12.26 17.86 21.18
N ARG A 113 -12.83 18.23 22.32
CA ARG A 113 -13.69 17.35 23.12
C ARG A 113 -14.97 16.87 22.43
N ASN A 114 -15.32 17.48 21.30
CA ASN A 114 -16.52 17.15 20.53
C ASN A 114 -16.15 16.40 19.24
N LEU A 115 -14.88 16.00 19.07
CA LEU A 115 -14.50 15.14 17.96
C LEU A 115 -15.21 13.79 18.12
N PRO A 116 -15.84 13.26 17.08
CA PRO A 116 -16.43 11.93 17.11
C PRO A 116 -15.33 10.87 17.15
N ASP A 117 -15.64 9.67 17.63
CA ASP A 117 -14.76 8.52 17.47
C ASP A 117 -14.54 8.25 15.98
N ASN A 118 -13.30 7.94 15.60
CA ASN A 118 -12.90 7.71 14.22
C ASN A 118 -12.50 6.25 14.03
N ILE A 119 -13.38 5.47 13.42
CA ILE A 119 -13.23 4.03 13.23
C ILE A 119 -12.93 3.74 11.76
N LEU A 120 -11.80 3.13 11.50
CA LEU A 120 -11.41 2.70 10.16
C LEU A 120 -11.38 1.17 10.09
N ILE A 121 -12.13 0.61 9.15
CA ILE A 121 -12.27 -0.83 8.91
C ILE A 121 -11.69 -1.16 7.53
N PHE A 122 -10.67 -2.02 7.49
CA PHE A 122 -10.21 -2.64 6.25
C PHE A 122 -10.66 -4.09 6.18
N ILE A 123 -11.40 -4.46 5.16
CA ILE A 123 -11.75 -5.85 4.83
C ILE A 123 -10.72 -6.35 3.83
N CYS A 124 -9.76 -7.16 4.29
CA CYS A 124 -8.63 -7.60 3.47
C CYS A 124 -8.88 -9.01 2.92
N THR A 125 -8.75 -9.21 1.60
CA THR A 125 -8.79 -10.55 0.98
C THR A 125 -7.46 -11.30 1.10
N PHE A 126 -6.58 -10.83 1.97
CA PHE A 126 -5.27 -11.39 2.33
C PHE A 126 -5.01 -11.17 3.82
N ASP A 127 -3.98 -11.81 4.37
CA ASP A 127 -3.54 -11.53 5.76
C ASP A 127 -2.62 -10.30 5.78
N PRO A 128 -3.08 -9.15 6.32
CA PRO A 128 -2.30 -7.91 6.28
C PRO A 128 -1.04 -7.92 7.15
N PHE A 129 -0.98 -8.80 8.17
CA PHE A 129 0.12 -8.84 9.15
C PHE A 129 0.78 -10.22 9.27
N LEU A 130 0.35 -11.21 8.48
CA LEU A 130 0.92 -12.55 8.37
C LEU A 130 0.93 -13.34 9.70
N LEU A 131 0.01 -13.05 10.62
CA LEU A 131 -0.13 -13.76 11.90
C LEU A 131 -1.30 -14.75 11.93
N GLY A 132 -2.07 -14.85 10.85
CA GLY A 132 -3.20 -15.78 10.73
C GLY A 132 -4.45 -15.40 11.51
N LEU A 133 -4.44 -14.29 12.27
CA LEU A 133 -5.60 -13.87 13.05
C LEU A 133 -6.74 -13.44 12.13
N PRO A 134 -8.00 -13.71 12.50
CA PRO A 134 -9.15 -13.29 11.72
C PRO A 134 -9.38 -11.77 11.76
N ARG A 135 -8.97 -11.14 12.86
CA ARG A 135 -9.13 -9.71 13.11
C ARG A 135 -7.91 -9.15 13.81
N TYR A 136 -7.47 -7.98 13.37
CA TYR A 136 -6.46 -7.17 14.03
C TYR A 136 -7.09 -5.84 14.39
N THR A 137 -7.06 -5.49 15.66
CA THR A 137 -7.60 -4.22 16.17
C THR A 137 -6.47 -3.43 16.79
N PHE A 138 -6.27 -2.19 16.35
CA PHE A 138 -5.23 -1.29 16.83
C PHE A 138 -5.86 -0.07 17.49
N GLU A 139 -5.36 0.24 18.67
CA GLU A 139 -5.61 1.45 19.45
C GLU A 139 -4.30 1.97 20.03
N PHE A 140 -4.25 3.21 20.45
CA PHE A 140 -3.05 3.75 21.09
C PHE A 140 -2.99 3.38 22.56
N THR A 141 -1.82 2.89 22.99
CA THR A 141 -1.54 2.49 24.36
C THR A 141 -0.21 3.07 24.84
N CYS A 142 -0.06 3.28 26.15
CA CYS A 142 1.17 3.75 26.76
C CYS A 142 2.20 2.63 26.88
N LEU A 143 3.38 2.81 26.30
CA LEU A 143 4.47 1.82 26.31
C LEU A 143 5.03 1.61 27.73
N GLU A 144 5.15 2.67 28.51
CA GLU A 144 5.72 2.67 29.86
C GLU A 144 4.88 1.82 30.84
N THR A 145 3.58 1.71 30.57
CA THR A 145 2.66 0.86 31.37
C THR A 145 2.52 -0.56 30.79
N ARG A 146 3.38 -0.97 29.83
CA ARG A 146 3.27 -2.24 29.11
C ARG A 146 1.89 -2.44 28.47
N HIS A 147 1.39 -1.37 27.84
CA HIS A 147 0.11 -1.33 27.13
C HIS A 147 -1.15 -1.47 28.02
N GLN A 148 -1.05 -1.30 29.34
CA GLN A 148 -2.21 -1.34 30.23
C GLN A 148 -3.04 -0.05 30.19
N LEU A 149 -2.41 1.11 29.97
CA LEU A 149 -3.10 2.39 29.84
C LEU A 149 -3.41 2.66 28.37
N ARG A 150 -4.70 2.85 28.06
CA ARG A 150 -5.18 3.26 26.72
C ARG A 150 -5.23 4.77 26.63
N LEU A 151 -4.98 5.33 25.42
CA LEU A 151 -5.06 6.77 25.20
C LEU A 151 -6.51 7.28 25.20
N GLU A 152 -7.47 6.42 24.82
CA GLU A 152 -8.92 6.74 24.76
C GLU A 152 -9.24 7.96 23.89
N ASP A 153 -8.50 8.10 22.78
CA ASP A 153 -8.68 9.19 21.81
C ASP A 153 -9.80 8.94 20.79
N GLY A 154 -10.51 7.80 20.90
CA GLY A 154 -11.57 7.39 19.98
C GLY A 154 -11.06 6.88 18.60
N ALA A 155 -9.75 6.84 18.37
CA ALA A 155 -9.18 6.34 17.11
C ALA A 155 -9.03 4.82 17.13
N LEU A 156 -9.77 4.12 16.27
CA LEU A 156 -9.75 2.67 16.17
C LEU A 156 -9.47 2.24 14.73
N ARG A 157 -8.55 1.29 14.53
CA ARG A 157 -8.25 0.67 13.23
C ARG A 157 -8.47 -0.82 13.29
N ILE A 158 -9.34 -1.32 12.42
CA ILE A 158 -9.72 -2.73 12.36
C ILE A 158 -9.33 -3.27 10.99
N PHE A 159 -8.60 -4.38 10.98
CA PHE A 159 -8.28 -5.10 9.76
C PHE A 159 -8.84 -6.50 9.87
N LEU A 160 -9.75 -6.85 8.97
CA LEU A 160 -10.28 -8.21 8.85
C LEU A 160 -9.44 -9.00 7.86
N ASN A 161 -8.98 -10.16 8.27
CA ASN A 161 -8.26 -11.10 7.42
C ASN A 161 -9.22 -12.16 6.90
N THR A 162 -9.76 -11.97 5.70
CA THR A 162 -10.71 -12.94 5.14
C THR A 162 -10.03 -14.24 4.65
N ARG A 163 -8.71 -14.36 4.71
CA ARG A 163 -7.96 -15.59 4.38
C ARG A 163 -7.62 -16.44 5.60
N THR A 164 -8.02 -16.01 6.79
CA THR A 164 -7.78 -16.78 8.01
C THR A 164 -8.39 -18.18 7.94
N LYS A 165 -7.74 -19.12 8.61
CA LYS A 165 -8.30 -20.46 8.89
C LYS A 165 -8.87 -20.56 10.32
N ALA A 166 -8.58 -19.57 11.17
CA ALA A 166 -8.98 -19.53 12.58
C ALA A 166 -10.37 -18.87 12.74
N LEU A 167 -11.40 -19.46 12.14
CA LEU A 167 -12.75 -18.95 12.21
C LEU A 167 -13.50 -19.36 13.48
N LEU A 168 -13.06 -20.43 14.14
CA LEU A 168 -13.75 -21.01 15.29
C LEU A 168 -13.81 -20.05 16.51
N ASP A 169 -12.91 -19.09 16.59
CA ASP A 169 -12.87 -18.09 17.65
C ASP A 169 -13.85 -16.91 17.43
N LEU A 170 -14.51 -16.88 16.27
CA LEU A 170 -15.50 -15.87 15.93
C LEU A 170 -16.90 -16.33 16.30
N ASP A 171 -17.82 -15.38 16.53
CA ASP A 171 -19.24 -15.71 16.63
C ASP A 171 -19.80 -16.26 15.30
N GLN A 172 -20.90 -17.01 15.35
CA GLN A 172 -21.45 -17.70 14.18
C GLN A 172 -21.84 -16.77 13.03
N LYS A 173 -22.32 -15.57 13.32
CA LYS A 173 -22.72 -14.60 12.28
C LYS A 173 -21.50 -14.07 11.55
N LEU A 174 -20.46 -13.78 12.29
CA LEU A 174 -19.19 -13.32 11.70
C LEU A 174 -18.50 -14.44 10.93
N GLN A 175 -18.55 -15.71 11.42
CA GLN A 175 -18.08 -16.88 10.66
C GLN A 175 -18.80 -17.00 9.31
N ALA A 176 -20.13 -16.93 9.31
CA ALA A 176 -20.94 -16.99 8.08
C ALA A 176 -20.59 -15.85 7.11
N PHE A 177 -20.33 -14.63 7.62
CA PHE A 177 -19.87 -13.51 6.80
C PHE A 177 -18.49 -13.77 6.19
N TYR A 178 -17.55 -14.34 6.96
CA TYR A 178 -16.25 -14.74 6.42
C TYR A 178 -16.36 -15.83 5.35
N HIS A 179 -17.22 -16.85 5.55
CA HIS A 179 -17.47 -17.87 4.53
C HIS A 179 -18.02 -17.25 3.25
N TYR A 180 -18.90 -16.26 3.39
CA TYR A 180 -19.40 -15.52 2.24
C TYR A 180 -18.30 -14.75 1.51
N LEU A 181 -17.45 -14.01 2.21
CA LEU A 181 -16.33 -13.26 1.63
C LEU A 181 -15.27 -14.16 0.98
N GLN A 182 -15.03 -15.35 1.55
CA GLN A 182 -14.01 -16.29 1.06
C GLN A 182 -14.48 -17.12 -0.15
N LYS A 183 -15.74 -17.55 -0.14
CA LYS A 183 -16.23 -18.62 -1.02
C LYS A 183 -17.57 -18.29 -1.68
N GLY A 184 -18.19 -17.18 -1.35
CA GLY A 184 -19.54 -16.84 -1.82
C GLY A 184 -20.65 -17.72 -1.21
N VAL A 185 -20.38 -18.43 -0.11
CA VAL A 185 -21.35 -19.35 0.52
C VAL A 185 -22.39 -18.55 1.30
N VAL A 186 -23.68 -18.75 0.96
CA VAL A 186 -24.80 -18.00 1.54
C VAL A 186 -25.40 -18.80 2.72
N GLU A 187 -24.84 -18.57 3.93
CA GLU A 187 -25.25 -19.26 5.17
C GLU A 187 -26.01 -18.35 6.14
N SER A 188 -26.15 -17.06 5.84
CA SER A 188 -26.81 -16.08 6.69
C SER A 188 -27.78 -15.21 5.93
N GLU A 189 -28.71 -14.55 6.64
CA GLU A 189 -29.63 -13.58 6.08
C GLU A 189 -28.89 -12.42 5.43
N LEU A 190 -27.85 -11.89 6.11
CA LEU A 190 -26.99 -10.84 5.55
C LEU A 190 -26.34 -11.26 4.24
N ALA A 191 -25.77 -12.46 4.18
CA ALA A 191 -25.16 -12.98 2.94
C ALA A 191 -26.19 -13.11 1.81
N ARG A 192 -27.43 -13.51 2.15
CA ARG A 192 -28.54 -13.57 1.18
C ARG A 192 -28.88 -12.18 0.67
N THR A 193 -29.11 -11.21 1.55
CA THR A 193 -29.44 -9.83 1.18
C THR A 193 -28.37 -9.21 0.30
N ILE A 194 -27.08 -9.43 0.61
CA ILE A 194 -25.96 -8.97 -0.21
C ILE A 194 -26.00 -9.63 -1.59
N SER A 195 -26.22 -10.96 -1.67
CA SER A 195 -26.27 -11.69 -2.95
C SER A 195 -27.43 -11.26 -3.84
N GLU A 196 -28.60 -10.99 -3.26
CA GLU A 196 -29.78 -10.46 -3.95
C GLU A 196 -29.52 -9.05 -4.47
N SER A 197 -28.89 -8.19 -3.67
CA SER A 197 -28.46 -6.84 -4.08
C SER A 197 -27.49 -6.91 -5.26
N ILE A 198 -26.47 -7.77 -5.21
CA ILE A 198 -25.52 -7.97 -6.31
C ILE A 198 -26.25 -8.45 -7.58
N THR A 199 -27.19 -9.39 -7.44
CA THR A 199 -27.97 -9.89 -8.57
C THR A 199 -28.79 -8.78 -9.21
N THR A 200 -29.41 -7.94 -8.41
CA THR A 200 -30.17 -6.77 -8.87
C THR A 200 -29.26 -5.79 -9.62
N LEU A 201 -28.10 -5.45 -9.05
CA LEU A 201 -27.10 -4.59 -9.70
C LEU A 201 -26.63 -5.15 -11.04
N LYS A 202 -26.35 -6.44 -11.10
CA LYS A 202 -25.89 -7.10 -12.35
C LYS A 202 -26.94 -7.09 -13.45
N ASN A 203 -28.21 -7.10 -13.10
CA ASN A 203 -29.32 -7.03 -14.04
C ASN A 203 -29.63 -5.59 -14.50
N ASP A 204 -29.06 -4.57 -13.84
CA ASP A 204 -29.23 -3.17 -14.23
C ASP A 204 -28.25 -2.79 -15.34
N SER A 205 -28.80 -2.43 -16.50
CA SER A 205 -28.03 -2.00 -17.67
C SER A 205 -27.28 -0.68 -17.46
N LEU A 206 -27.74 0.19 -16.56
CA LEU A 206 -27.10 1.45 -16.22
C LEU A 206 -25.88 1.19 -15.34
N GLU A 207 -25.99 0.35 -14.32
CA GLU A 207 -24.89 -0.05 -13.47
C GLU A 207 -23.80 -0.78 -14.25
N ARG A 208 -24.18 -1.65 -15.20
CA ARG A 208 -23.23 -2.26 -16.12
C ARG A 208 -22.46 -1.21 -16.93
N ARG A 209 -23.11 -0.19 -17.48
CA ARG A 209 -22.44 0.90 -18.21
C ARG A 209 -21.52 1.72 -17.31
N HIS A 210 -21.93 1.99 -16.07
CA HIS A 210 -21.09 2.66 -15.10
C HIS A 210 -19.82 1.85 -14.83
N TYR A 211 -19.96 0.53 -14.63
CA TYR A 211 -18.81 -0.35 -14.46
C TYR A 211 -17.87 -0.33 -15.68
N MET A 212 -18.41 -0.47 -16.91
CA MET A 212 -17.60 -0.42 -18.11
C MET A 212 -16.77 0.86 -18.20
N THR A 213 -17.40 2.00 -17.94
CA THR A 213 -16.71 3.30 -17.93
C THR A 213 -15.66 3.39 -16.83
N TRP A 214 -15.97 2.91 -15.63
CA TRP A 214 -15.06 2.89 -14.50
C TRP A 214 -13.86 1.97 -14.78
N ALA A 215 -14.10 0.76 -15.30
CA ALA A 215 -13.07 -0.22 -15.59
C ALA A 215 -12.08 0.28 -16.65
N VAL A 216 -12.57 0.96 -17.69
CA VAL A 216 -11.71 1.60 -18.69
C VAL A 216 -10.84 2.66 -18.04
N LYS A 217 -11.41 3.59 -17.25
CA LYS A 217 -10.64 4.63 -16.54
C LYS A 217 -9.58 4.04 -15.60
N MET A 218 -9.89 2.93 -14.92
CA MET A 218 -8.93 2.25 -14.06
C MET A 218 -7.81 1.58 -14.86
N ALA A 219 -8.12 1.03 -16.03
CA ALA A 219 -7.12 0.46 -16.93
C ALA A 219 -6.18 1.54 -17.48
N ASP A 220 -6.71 2.72 -17.87
CA ASP A 220 -5.94 3.86 -18.31
C ASP A 220 -4.99 4.37 -17.22
N ALA A 221 -5.52 4.63 -16.02
CA ALA A 221 -4.70 5.10 -14.90
C ALA A 221 -3.58 4.10 -14.53
N ARG A 222 -3.85 2.78 -14.68
CA ARG A 222 -2.84 1.76 -14.47
C ARG A 222 -1.76 1.80 -15.55
N TYR A 223 -2.16 2.00 -16.79
CA TYR A 223 -1.23 2.09 -17.92
C TYR A 223 -0.32 3.33 -17.77
N ASP A 224 -0.91 4.49 -17.51
CA ASP A 224 -0.17 5.73 -17.28
C ASP A 224 0.83 5.61 -16.11
N GLY A 225 0.39 5.02 -14.99
CA GLY A 225 1.27 4.78 -13.85
C GLY A 225 2.40 3.77 -14.12
N TYR A 226 2.16 2.79 -15.01
CA TYR A 226 3.20 1.87 -15.46
C TYR A 226 4.24 2.59 -16.34
N ASP A 227 3.79 3.38 -17.30
CA ASP A 227 4.67 4.12 -18.20
C ASP A 227 5.52 5.16 -17.46
N GLU A 228 4.91 5.94 -16.57
CA GLU A 228 5.67 6.86 -15.71
C GLU A 228 6.70 6.14 -14.83
N GLY A 229 6.33 5.01 -14.25
CA GLY A 229 7.22 4.20 -13.41
C GLY A 229 8.38 3.62 -14.23
N TYR A 230 8.11 3.18 -15.46
CA TYR A 230 9.10 2.64 -16.38
C TYR A 230 10.11 3.72 -16.81
N GLU A 231 9.63 4.88 -17.24
CA GLU A 231 10.49 6.02 -17.63
C GLU A 231 11.37 6.50 -16.48
N LYS A 232 10.77 6.67 -15.28
CA LYS A 232 11.54 7.02 -14.08
C LYS A 232 12.59 5.95 -13.74
N GLY A 233 12.23 4.68 -13.87
CA GLY A 233 13.15 3.56 -13.62
C GLY A 233 14.35 3.56 -14.55
N ILE A 234 14.13 3.80 -15.84
CA ILE A 234 15.22 3.95 -16.85
C ILE A 234 16.09 5.14 -16.50
N SER A 235 15.52 6.31 -16.25
CA SER A 235 16.27 7.54 -15.94
C SER A 235 17.17 7.37 -14.73
N VAL A 236 16.62 6.87 -13.61
CA VAL A 236 17.37 6.61 -12.37
C VAL A 236 18.43 5.52 -12.56
N GLY A 237 18.11 4.46 -13.32
CA GLY A 237 19.06 3.39 -13.63
C GLY A 237 20.24 3.87 -14.45
N LEU A 238 19.99 4.70 -15.47
CA LEU A 238 21.03 5.29 -16.31
C LEU A 238 21.92 6.24 -15.51
N GLU A 239 21.33 7.14 -14.71
CA GLU A 239 22.07 8.08 -13.86
C GLU A 239 23.01 7.34 -12.89
N ARG A 240 22.49 6.33 -12.17
CA ARG A 240 23.29 5.51 -11.25
C ARG A 240 24.39 4.75 -11.99
N GLY A 241 24.06 4.11 -13.12
CA GLY A 241 25.03 3.36 -13.91
C GLY A 241 26.16 4.25 -14.42
N LEU A 242 25.86 5.47 -14.90
CA LEU A 242 26.88 6.43 -15.33
C LEU A 242 27.75 6.92 -14.16
N ALA A 243 27.15 7.21 -12.99
CA ALA A 243 27.88 7.64 -11.81
C ALA A 243 28.85 6.55 -11.32
N THR A 244 28.38 5.31 -11.17
CA THR A 244 29.19 4.17 -10.73
C THR A 244 30.30 3.86 -11.76
N GLY A 245 29.95 3.78 -13.05
CA GLY A 245 30.92 3.49 -14.08
C GLY A 245 32.02 4.57 -14.20
N ARG A 246 31.66 5.84 -13.96
CA ARG A 246 32.65 6.94 -13.92
C ARG A 246 33.57 6.80 -12.71
N GLU A 247 33.05 6.50 -11.54
CA GLU A 247 33.86 6.34 -10.32
C GLU A 247 34.81 5.15 -10.43
N GLU A 248 34.32 4.00 -10.90
CA GLU A 248 35.14 2.82 -11.17
C GLU A 248 36.21 3.10 -12.24
N GLY A 249 35.85 3.76 -13.35
CA GLY A 249 36.75 4.12 -14.40
C GLY A 249 37.87 5.04 -13.95
N ILE A 250 37.58 6.04 -13.10
CA ILE A 250 38.60 6.92 -12.52
C ILE A 250 39.52 6.13 -11.59
N THR A 251 39.01 5.26 -10.76
CA THR A 251 39.81 4.44 -9.83
C THR A 251 40.77 3.53 -10.61
N ILE A 252 40.24 2.78 -11.56
CA ILE A 252 41.07 1.91 -12.45
C ILE A 252 42.11 2.73 -13.20
N GLY A 253 41.73 3.87 -13.75
CA GLY A 253 42.64 4.75 -14.49
C GLY A 253 43.78 5.28 -13.62
N LEU A 254 43.49 5.68 -12.37
CA LEU A 254 44.50 6.14 -11.41
C LEU A 254 45.46 5.00 -11.01
N GLU A 255 44.96 3.81 -10.74
CA GLU A 255 45.79 2.64 -10.41
C GLU A 255 46.70 2.24 -11.57
N GLN A 256 46.14 2.15 -12.76
CA GLN A 256 46.92 1.83 -13.97
C GLN A 256 47.97 2.91 -14.29
N GLY A 257 47.57 4.19 -14.17
CA GLY A 257 48.49 5.31 -14.37
C GLY A 257 49.63 5.33 -13.34
N ALA A 258 49.33 5.09 -12.08
CA ALA A 258 50.34 4.97 -11.01
C ALA A 258 51.30 3.81 -11.24
N TYR A 259 50.75 2.65 -11.64
CA TYR A 259 51.58 1.48 -11.99
C TYR A 259 52.48 1.71 -13.17
N GLN A 260 51.99 2.29 -14.25
CA GLN A 260 52.80 2.65 -15.43
C GLN A 260 53.90 3.65 -15.07
N LYS A 261 53.58 4.65 -14.26
CA LYS A 261 54.54 5.63 -13.77
C LYS A 261 55.64 5.00 -12.91
N ALA A 262 55.24 4.05 -12.05
CA ALA A 262 56.22 3.29 -11.25
C ALA A 262 57.17 2.44 -12.14
N LEU A 263 56.64 1.82 -13.22
CA LEU A 263 57.47 1.08 -14.19
C LEU A 263 58.45 1.99 -14.94
N GLU A 264 58.01 3.16 -15.39
CA GLU A 264 58.91 4.13 -16.06
C GLU A 264 60.01 4.61 -15.09
N THR A 265 59.62 4.91 -13.81
CA THR A 265 60.59 5.32 -12.78
C THR A 265 61.58 4.20 -12.49
N ALA A 266 61.11 2.95 -12.39
CA ALA A 266 61.97 1.78 -12.20
C ALA A 266 63.01 1.62 -13.31
N LYS A 267 62.58 1.74 -14.58
CA LYS A 267 63.50 1.71 -15.73
C LYS A 267 64.58 2.81 -15.68
N SER A 268 64.18 4.01 -15.27
CA SER A 268 65.09 5.13 -15.11
C SER A 268 66.12 4.87 -14.00
N PHE A 269 65.70 4.37 -12.86
CA PHE A 269 66.59 4.05 -11.72
C PHE A 269 67.53 2.91 -12.06
N LEU A 270 67.09 1.88 -12.76
CA LEU A 270 67.99 0.79 -13.26
C LEU A 270 69.03 1.34 -14.24
N SER A 271 68.65 2.24 -15.14
CA SER A 271 69.62 2.87 -16.10
C SER A 271 70.63 3.78 -15.38
N MET A 272 70.35 4.28 -14.19
CA MET A 272 71.30 5.04 -13.36
C MET A 272 72.21 4.14 -12.52
N GLY A 273 71.99 2.80 -12.55
CA GLY A 273 72.84 1.84 -11.88
C GLY A 273 72.46 1.54 -10.44
N LEU A 274 71.20 1.82 -10.04
CA LEU A 274 70.68 1.42 -8.73
C LEU A 274 70.43 -0.10 -8.68
N GLU A 275 70.69 -0.69 -7.54
CA GLU A 275 70.43 -2.12 -7.31
C GLU A 275 68.90 -2.44 -7.29
N PRO A 276 68.47 -3.64 -7.77
CA PRO A 276 67.07 -4.01 -7.91
C PRO A 276 66.25 -3.85 -6.63
N GLU A 277 66.82 -4.12 -5.47
CA GLU A 277 66.19 -3.96 -4.14
C GLU A 277 65.90 -2.50 -3.82
N GLN A 278 66.81 -1.59 -4.18
CA GLN A 278 66.62 -0.15 -3.97
C GLN A 278 65.54 0.40 -4.93
N VAL A 279 65.50 -0.11 -6.15
CA VAL A 279 64.49 0.26 -7.13
C VAL A 279 63.10 -0.21 -6.70
N ALA A 280 62.97 -1.43 -6.19
CA ALA A 280 61.72 -1.96 -5.64
C ALA A 280 61.24 -1.11 -4.45
N GLN A 281 62.12 -0.75 -3.53
CA GLN A 281 61.79 0.11 -2.40
C GLN A 281 61.37 1.53 -2.80
N GLY A 282 62.01 2.11 -3.81
CA GLY A 282 61.74 3.46 -4.30
C GLY A 282 60.46 3.58 -5.14
N THR A 283 60.05 2.52 -5.80
CA THR A 283 58.92 2.52 -6.74
C THR A 283 57.66 1.83 -6.18
N GLY A 284 57.80 1.03 -5.11
CA GLY A 284 56.74 0.20 -4.58
C GLY A 284 56.39 -1.01 -5.43
N LEU A 285 57.14 -1.30 -6.48
CA LEU A 285 57.00 -2.50 -7.33
C LEU A 285 57.62 -3.72 -6.66
N SER A 286 57.08 -4.90 -6.92
CA SER A 286 57.67 -6.14 -6.44
C SER A 286 59.00 -6.44 -7.09
N LEU A 287 59.93 -7.11 -6.39
CA LEU A 287 61.20 -7.53 -6.93
C LEU A 287 61.07 -8.37 -8.21
N GLU A 288 60.03 -9.21 -8.28
CA GLU A 288 59.74 -10.01 -9.50
C GLU A 288 59.45 -9.13 -10.73
N VAL A 289 58.75 -8.01 -10.53
CA VAL A 289 58.47 -7.04 -11.60
C VAL A 289 59.74 -6.33 -12.00
N ILE A 290 60.56 -5.93 -11.03
CA ILE A 290 61.86 -5.28 -11.31
C ILE A 290 62.81 -6.22 -12.07
N GLN A 291 62.91 -7.51 -11.69
CA GLN A 291 63.76 -8.49 -12.37
C GLN A 291 63.35 -8.67 -13.83
N LYS A 292 62.05 -8.71 -14.15
CA LYS A 292 61.51 -8.78 -15.52
C LYS A 292 61.82 -7.52 -16.39
N LEU A 293 62.23 -6.42 -15.77
CA LEU A 293 62.63 -5.21 -16.48
C LEU A 293 64.11 -5.20 -16.82
N ILE A 294 64.92 -6.10 -16.24
CA ILE A 294 66.37 -6.24 -16.45
C ILE A 294 66.68 -7.29 -17.53
N ASP A 295 65.81 -8.33 -17.62
CA ASP A 295 65.88 -9.36 -18.68
C ASP A 295 65.37 -8.76 -20.01
#